data_65415a983d9c0e583d3034c62f925f7a
#
_entry.id   65415a983d9c0e583d3034c62f925f7a
#
_cell.length_a   1.000
_cell.length_b   1.000
_cell.length_c   1.000
_cell.angle_alpha   90.00
_cell.angle_beta   90.00
_cell.angle_gamma   90.00
#
_symmetry.space_group_name_H-M   'P 1'
#
loop_
_entity.id
_entity.type
_entity.pdbx_description
1 polymer ?
#
loop_
_entity_poly.entity_id
_entity_poly.type
_entity_poly.pdbx_seq_one_letter_code
_entity_poly.pdbx_strand_id
1 'polypeptide(L)'
;MAMTLVLTATSCRERAHEPAQAATVVKDTARLVTPDSLNSEMRAQIERGVILNQVHNVYRLLRSEYMYRGGSCENELFDKAFCSKSWNKLLMAVHRKEEQTGTLFFEIDHWSMMRYSGVQLSFDEFEVEHVDLFSPVKRASVTFTVYEADTYTPARIDLVYEDGRWVIDNFYNLKYGIDVRNAMWNYLANPNTI
;
A
#
# COMPACT_ATOMS: atom_id res chain seq x y z
N MET A 1 -3.52 9.51 -71.62
CA MET A 1 -4.92 9.66 -72.06
C MET A 1 -5.69 10.36 -70.95
N ALA A 2 -5.94 11.60 -71.19
CA ALA A 2 -7.18 12.38 -71.25
C ALA A 2 -7.87 12.37 -69.89
N MET A 3 -7.74 13.41 -69.05
CA MET A 3 -8.42 14.72 -69.13
C MET A 3 -9.94 14.60 -69.20
N THR A 4 -10.65 15.00 -68.12
CA THR A 4 -11.77 15.88 -68.29
C THR A 4 -12.09 16.59 -66.97
N LEU A 5 -12.01 17.90 -67.05
CA LEU A 5 -12.41 18.92 -66.07
C LEU A 5 -13.89 19.24 -66.33
N VAL A 6 -14.73 19.30 -65.30
CA VAL A 6 -16.01 20.00 -65.40
C VAL A 6 -16.24 20.88 -64.17
N LEU A 7 -16.21 22.18 -64.45
CA LEU A 7 -16.70 23.28 -63.63
C LEU A 7 -18.20 23.54 -63.91
N THR A 8 -19.03 23.71 -62.91
CA THR A 8 -20.21 24.61 -62.97
C THR A 8 -20.58 24.96 -61.52
N ALA A 9 -20.38 26.12 -61.07
CA ALA A 9 -21.11 27.37 -61.09
C ALA A 9 -22.38 27.39 -60.19
N THR A 10 -22.25 28.15 -59.12
CA THR A 10 -23.12 29.18 -58.51
C THR A 10 -24.61 28.92 -58.40
N SER A 11 -25.12 28.94 -57.15
CA SER A 11 -26.38 29.66 -56.86
C SER A 11 -26.43 30.08 -55.40
N CYS A 12 -26.44 31.38 -55.18
CA CYS A 12 -26.84 32.02 -53.92
C CYS A 12 -28.35 31.77 -53.67
N ARG A 13 -28.69 31.41 -52.42
CA ARG A 13 -30.06 31.68 -51.93
C ARG A 13 -30.06 32.05 -50.47
N GLU A 14 -30.76 33.11 -50.22
CA GLU A 14 -30.89 33.86 -48.98
C GLU A 14 -31.58 33.12 -47.84
N ARG A 15 -31.13 33.52 -46.63
CA ARG A 15 -31.85 33.73 -45.36
C ARG A 15 -33.04 32.84 -45.01
N ALA A 16 -32.88 32.13 -43.94
CA ALA A 16 -33.93 31.98 -42.93
C ALA A 16 -33.30 32.18 -41.54
N HIS A 17 -33.85 33.15 -40.82
CA HIS A 17 -33.59 33.40 -39.39
C HIS A 17 -34.06 32.20 -38.57
N GLU A 18 -33.18 31.61 -37.83
CA GLU A 18 -33.49 30.63 -36.79
C GLU A 18 -33.14 31.21 -35.42
N PRO A 19 -34.03 31.05 -34.39
CA PRO A 19 -33.89 31.77 -33.14
C PRO A 19 -32.76 31.20 -32.31
N ALA A 20 -32.05 32.10 -31.62
CA ALA A 20 -30.99 31.84 -30.70
C ALA A 20 -31.39 30.79 -29.64
N GLN A 21 -30.83 29.59 -29.71
CA GLN A 21 -30.81 28.65 -28.61
C GLN A 21 -29.94 29.22 -27.49
N ALA A 22 -30.57 29.42 -26.34
CA ALA A 22 -29.92 29.83 -25.12
C ALA A 22 -28.77 28.82 -24.79
N ALA A 23 -27.55 29.30 -24.85
CA ALA A 23 -26.40 28.57 -24.37
C ALA A 23 -26.57 28.33 -22.88
N THR A 24 -26.84 27.09 -22.53
CA THR A 24 -26.79 26.61 -21.15
C THR A 24 -25.33 26.77 -20.69
N VAL A 25 -25.10 27.80 -19.90
CA VAL A 25 -23.81 27.96 -19.20
C VAL A 25 -23.70 26.82 -18.22
N VAL A 26 -23.01 25.77 -18.64
CA VAL A 26 -22.45 24.77 -17.72
C VAL A 26 -21.50 25.55 -16.82
N LYS A 27 -21.93 25.85 -15.61
CA LYS A 27 -21.02 26.29 -14.53
C LYS A 27 -20.10 25.13 -14.24
N ASP A 28 -19.00 25.09 -14.97
CA ASP A 28 -17.82 24.35 -14.55
C ASP A 28 -17.41 24.93 -13.21
N THR A 29 -17.80 24.27 -12.13
CA THR A 29 -17.27 24.51 -10.80
C THR A 29 -15.82 24.03 -10.81
N ALA A 30 -14.96 24.77 -11.49
CA ALA A 30 -13.52 24.66 -11.32
C ALA A 30 -13.27 24.89 -9.81
N ARG A 31 -13.05 23.80 -9.10
CA ARG A 31 -12.67 23.81 -7.70
C ARG A 31 -11.43 24.70 -7.61
N LEU A 32 -11.59 25.89 -7.03
CA LEU A 32 -10.47 26.82 -6.82
C LEU A 32 -9.44 26.08 -5.95
N VAL A 33 -8.41 25.56 -6.62
CA VAL A 33 -7.26 24.94 -5.97
C VAL A 33 -6.50 26.06 -5.30
N THR A 34 -6.60 26.15 -3.99
CA THR A 34 -5.83 27.14 -3.21
C THR A 34 -4.34 26.77 -3.21
N PRO A 35 -3.41 27.74 -3.14
CA PRO A 35 -1.97 27.44 -3.07
C PRO A 35 -1.60 26.47 -1.94
N ASP A 36 -2.33 26.48 -0.83
CA ASP A 36 -2.12 25.57 0.30
C ASP A 36 -2.55 24.12 -0.04
N SER A 37 -3.60 23.91 -0.84
CA SER A 37 -4.02 22.57 -1.25
C SER A 37 -3.03 21.96 -2.25
N LEU A 38 -2.48 22.73 -3.18
CA LEU A 38 -1.41 22.32 -4.08
C LEU A 38 -0.17 21.87 -3.32
N ASN A 39 0.20 22.64 -2.28
CA ASN A 39 1.33 22.27 -1.42
C ASN A 39 1.07 20.98 -0.63
N SER A 40 -0.15 20.72 -0.18
CA SER A 40 -0.49 19.50 0.57
C SER A 40 -0.48 18.28 -0.32
N GLU A 41 -1.02 18.36 -1.53
CA GLU A 41 -1.01 17.26 -2.51
C GLU A 41 0.42 16.95 -2.97
N MET A 42 1.22 17.95 -3.24
CA MET A 42 2.62 17.77 -3.62
C MET A 42 3.42 17.10 -2.50
N ARG A 43 3.22 17.52 -1.24
CA ARG A 43 3.85 16.88 -0.08
C ARG A 43 3.44 15.43 0.07
N ALA A 44 2.15 15.12 -0.06
CA ALA A 44 1.66 13.76 -0.02
C ALA A 44 2.24 12.91 -1.15
N GLN A 45 2.40 13.45 -2.35
CA GLN A 45 3.00 12.74 -3.48
C GLN A 45 4.49 12.46 -3.27
N ILE A 46 5.25 13.42 -2.74
CA ILE A 46 6.66 13.22 -2.38
C ILE A 46 6.77 12.13 -1.32
N GLU A 47 5.93 12.21 -0.28
CA GLU A 47 5.97 11.26 0.83
C GLU A 47 5.59 9.83 0.38
N ARG A 48 4.63 9.68 -0.55
CA ARG A 48 4.33 8.38 -1.19
C ARG A 48 5.58 7.78 -1.84
N GLY A 49 6.36 8.58 -2.56
CA GLY A 49 7.63 8.12 -3.15
C GLY A 49 8.65 7.70 -2.10
N VAL A 50 8.78 8.42 -1.00
CA VAL A 50 9.66 8.09 0.13
C VAL A 50 9.25 6.77 0.77
N ILE A 51 7.96 6.61 1.08
CA ILE A 51 7.39 5.39 1.67
C ILE A 51 7.66 4.20 0.76
N LEU A 52 7.32 4.33 -0.52
CA LEU A 52 7.47 3.25 -1.49
C LEU A 52 8.92 2.78 -1.61
N ASN A 53 9.86 3.71 -1.74
CA ASN A 53 11.28 3.40 -1.79
C ASN A 53 11.78 2.71 -0.51
N GLN A 54 11.32 3.16 0.65
CA GLN A 54 11.68 2.55 1.93
C GLN A 54 11.14 1.13 2.04
N VAL A 55 9.86 0.90 1.73
CA VAL A 55 9.23 -0.43 1.77
C VAL A 55 9.90 -1.38 0.78
N HIS A 56 10.13 -0.96 -0.45
CA HIS A 56 10.89 -1.75 -1.43
C HIS A 56 12.27 -2.18 -0.90
N ASN A 57 12.99 -1.26 -0.26
CA ASN A 57 14.31 -1.57 0.29
C ASN A 57 14.23 -2.60 1.43
N VAL A 58 13.25 -2.48 2.33
CA VAL A 58 13.03 -3.44 3.43
C VAL A 58 12.73 -4.82 2.86
N TYR A 59 11.78 -4.94 1.93
CA TYR A 59 11.40 -6.24 1.36
C TYR A 59 12.47 -6.83 0.43
N ARG A 60 13.30 -6.00 -0.19
CA ARG A 60 14.49 -6.48 -0.91
C ARG A 60 15.53 -7.10 0.03
N LEU A 61 15.77 -6.46 1.18
CA LEU A 61 16.66 -7.02 2.20
C LEU A 61 16.08 -8.32 2.77
N LEU A 62 14.81 -8.32 3.10
CA LEU A 62 14.08 -9.49 3.58
C LEU A 62 14.21 -10.67 2.61
N ARG A 63 13.94 -10.44 1.32
CA ARG A 63 14.12 -11.46 0.27
C ARG A 63 15.53 -12.02 0.24
N SER A 64 16.54 -11.15 0.37
CA SER A 64 17.94 -11.59 0.40
C SER A 64 18.22 -12.49 1.60
N GLU A 65 17.67 -12.18 2.78
CA GLU A 65 17.81 -13.00 3.98
C GLU A 65 17.14 -14.37 3.81
N TYR A 66 15.91 -14.42 3.25
CA TYR A 66 15.24 -15.68 2.97
C TYR A 66 16.06 -16.56 2.02
N MET A 67 16.60 -15.99 0.94
CA MET A 67 17.43 -16.73 -0.01
C MET A 67 18.73 -17.23 0.63
N TYR A 68 19.36 -16.41 1.47
CA TYR A 68 20.64 -16.75 2.11
C TYR A 68 20.47 -17.82 3.18
N ARG A 69 19.38 -17.80 3.94
CA ARG A 69 19.11 -18.71 5.06
C ARG A 69 18.30 -19.95 4.68
N GLY A 70 18.08 -20.19 3.40
CA GLY A 70 17.35 -21.37 2.92
C GLY A 70 15.85 -21.34 3.25
N GLY A 71 15.24 -20.15 3.23
CA GLY A 71 13.81 -19.97 3.42
C GLY A 71 13.36 -19.68 4.86
N SER A 72 14.30 -19.46 5.78
CA SER A 72 13.98 -18.98 7.13
C SER A 72 14.50 -17.56 7.36
N CYS A 73 13.71 -16.73 8.03
CA CYS A 73 14.13 -15.43 8.51
C CYS A 73 14.01 -15.37 10.03
N GLU A 74 15.09 -15.01 10.72
CA GLU A 74 15.01 -14.62 12.12
C GLU A 74 14.43 -13.20 12.18
N ASN A 75 13.13 -13.12 12.37
CA ASN A 75 12.38 -11.88 12.25
C ASN A 75 12.73 -10.84 13.31
N GLU A 76 13.27 -11.26 14.47
CA GLU A 76 13.53 -10.35 15.59
C GLU A 76 14.44 -9.16 15.23
N LEU A 77 15.47 -9.39 14.41
CA LEU A 77 16.35 -8.30 13.96
C LEU A 77 15.64 -7.37 12.99
N PHE A 78 14.82 -7.92 12.10
CA PHE A 78 14.01 -7.13 11.18
C PHE A 78 12.93 -6.35 11.92
N ASP A 79 12.25 -6.98 12.89
CA ASP A 79 11.24 -6.31 13.71
C ASP A 79 11.86 -5.13 14.48
N LYS A 80 13.01 -5.33 15.12
CA LYS A 80 13.72 -4.25 15.81
C LYS A 80 14.16 -3.12 14.87
N ALA A 81 14.56 -3.46 13.64
CA ALA A 81 15.09 -2.50 12.69
C ALA A 81 13.99 -1.72 11.96
N PHE A 82 12.87 -2.34 11.63
CA PHE A 82 11.89 -1.82 10.68
C PHE A 82 10.48 -1.67 11.23
N CYS A 83 10.18 -2.24 12.41
CA CYS A 83 8.87 -2.10 13.03
C CYS A 83 8.81 -1.03 14.12
N SER A 84 7.60 -0.58 14.44
CA SER A 84 7.35 0.43 15.46
C SER A 84 7.73 -0.06 16.87
N LYS A 85 7.99 0.87 17.77
CA LYS A 85 8.20 0.55 19.19
C LYS A 85 6.98 -0.16 19.79
N SER A 86 5.80 0.23 19.32
CA SER A 86 4.53 -0.36 19.76
C SER A 86 4.39 -1.81 19.30
N TRP A 87 4.73 -2.10 18.05
CA TRP A 87 4.79 -3.47 17.51
C TRP A 87 5.76 -4.33 18.30
N ASN A 88 7.00 -3.89 18.45
CA ASN A 88 8.05 -4.64 19.16
C ASN A 88 7.67 -4.93 20.62
N LYS A 89 7.02 -3.98 21.31
CA LYS A 89 6.52 -4.19 22.67
C LYS A 89 5.45 -5.28 22.72
N LEU A 90 4.53 -5.28 21.76
CA LEU A 90 3.46 -6.29 21.66
C LEU A 90 4.06 -7.68 21.35
N LEU A 91 4.96 -7.74 20.38
CA LEU A 91 5.68 -8.96 20.01
C LEU A 91 6.42 -9.60 21.20
N MET A 92 7.14 -8.80 21.97
CA MET A 92 7.81 -9.28 23.20
C MET A 92 6.82 -9.84 24.23
N ALA A 93 5.61 -9.28 24.32
CA ALA A 93 4.57 -9.82 25.20
C ALA A 93 4.04 -11.17 24.71
N VAL A 94 3.89 -11.33 23.39
CA VAL A 94 3.50 -12.60 22.76
C VAL A 94 4.56 -13.67 23.04
N HIS A 95 5.83 -13.42 22.75
CA HIS A 95 6.92 -14.38 23.00
C HIS A 95 7.02 -14.78 24.47
N ARG A 96 6.87 -13.84 25.39
CA ARG A 96 6.84 -14.17 26.83
C ARG A 96 5.70 -15.12 27.18
N LYS A 97 4.51 -14.93 26.55
CA LYS A 97 3.38 -15.83 26.76
C LYS A 97 3.61 -17.20 26.13
N GLU A 98 4.20 -17.25 24.94
CA GLU A 98 4.62 -18.50 24.28
C GLU A 98 5.57 -19.32 25.17
N GLU A 99 6.60 -18.66 25.75
CA GLU A 99 7.53 -19.28 26.69
C GLU A 99 6.82 -19.82 27.93
N GLN A 100 5.82 -19.10 28.46
CA GLN A 100 5.08 -19.52 29.67
C GLN A 100 4.09 -20.65 29.41
N THR A 101 3.48 -20.68 28.23
CA THR A 101 2.40 -21.65 27.91
C THR A 101 2.87 -22.84 27.09
N GLY A 102 4.00 -22.72 26.43
CA GLY A 102 4.48 -23.70 25.43
C GLY A 102 3.68 -23.69 24.12
N THR A 103 2.75 -22.73 23.94
CA THR A 103 1.90 -22.64 22.77
C THR A 103 2.43 -21.54 21.83
N LEU A 104 2.77 -21.91 20.60
CA LEU A 104 3.22 -20.96 19.60
C LEU A 104 2.04 -20.15 19.04
N PHE A 105 2.20 -18.83 18.97
CA PHE A 105 1.27 -17.93 18.31
C PHE A 105 1.54 -17.84 16.81
N PHE A 106 2.81 -17.64 16.45
CA PHE A 106 3.22 -17.49 15.06
C PHE A 106 3.40 -18.85 14.38
N GLU A 107 2.34 -19.38 13.80
CA GLU A 107 2.45 -20.48 12.83
C GLU A 107 2.71 -19.95 11.40
N ILE A 108 2.53 -18.66 11.20
CA ILE A 108 2.71 -17.95 9.93
C ILE A 108 3.73 -16.84 10.16
N ASP A 109 4.71 -16.77 9.29
CA ASP A 109 5.64 -15.65 9.28
C ASP A 109 4.92 -14.35 8.87
N HIS A 110 4.91 -13.35 9.74
CA HIS A 110 4.22 -12.09 9.51
C HIS A 110 4.85 -11.23 8.41
N TRP A 111 6.12 -11.44 8.08
CA TRP A 111 6.79 -10.73 6.99
C TRP A 111 6.41 -11.26 5.60
N SER A 112 6.35 -12.56 5.45
CA SER A 112 5.98 -13.22 4.18
C SER A 112 4.50 -13.54 4.09
N MET A 113 3.75 -13.48 5.18
CA MET A 113 2.36 -13.94 5.27
C MET A 113 2.17 -15.42 4.92
N MET A 114 3.25 -16.20 4.95
CA MET A 114 3.28 -17.60 4.58
C MET A 114 3.65 -18.50 5.77
N ARG A 115 3.15 -19.73 5.76
CA ARG A 115 3.45 -20.71 6.82
C ARG A 115 4.86 -21.25 6.70
N TYR A 116 5.34 -21.39 5.48
CA TYR A 116 6.69 -21.83 5.15
C TYR A 116 7.13 -20.99 3.96
N SER A 117 8.11 -20.13 4.17
CA SER A 117 8.69 -19.36 3.09
C SER A 117 9.73 -20.21 2.37
N GLY A 118 9.42 -20.58 1.12
CA GLY A 118 10.36 -21.24 0.24
C GLY A 118 11.46 -20.31 -0.26
N VAL A 119 12.48 -20.88 -0.88
CA VAL A 119 13.62 -20.13 -1.46
C VAL A 119 13.19 -19.21 -2.62
N GLN A 120 11.99 -19.44 -3.20
CA GLN A 120 11.46 -18.68 -4.34
C GLN A 120 10.44 -17.61 -3.94
N LEU A 121 10.66 -16.96 -2.82
CA LEU A 121 9.80 -15.88 -2.37
C LEU A 121 10.09 -14.59 -3.14
N SER A 122 9.06 -13.92 -3.65
CA SER A 122 9.15 -12.57 -4.18
C SER A 122 8.03 -11.67 -3.67
N PHE A 123 8.30 -10.37 -3.69
CA PHE A 123 7.37 -9.34 -3.28
C PHE A 123 7.27 -8.33 -4.41
N ASP A 124 6.06 -8.03 -4.86
CA ASP A 124 5.80 -7.17 -6.00
C ASP A 124 4.50 -6.37 -5.85
N GLU A 125 4.19 -5.55 -6.85
CA GLU A 125 2.93 -4.78 -6.92
C GLU A 125 2.73 -3.85 -5.71
N PHE A 126 3.80 -3.22 -5.23
CA PHE A 126 3.70 -2.29 -4.10
C PHE A 126 2.94 -1.02 -4.48
N GLU A 127 1.89 -0.73 -3.72
CA GLU A 127 1.08 0.47 -3.88
C GLU A 127 0.84 1.15 -2.53
N VAL A 128 1.05 2.46 -2.46
CA VAL A 128 0.68 3.26 -1.29
C VAL A 128 -0.79 3.64 -1.39
N GLU A 129 -1.65 2.96 -0.64
CA GLU A 129 -3.09 3.23 -0.66
C GLU A 129 -3.44 4.54 0.03
N HIS A 130 -2.86 4.77 1.19
CA HIS A 130 -3.20 5.90 2.04
C HIS A 130 -1.96 6.55 2.65
N VAL A 131 -1.98 7.88 2.77
CA VAL A 131 -0.99 8.67 3.52
C VAL A 131 -1.71 9.78 4.26
N ASP A 132 -1.62 9.77 5.58
CA ASP A 132 -2.07 10.85 6.46
C ASP A 132 -0.86 11.55 7.09
N LEU A 133 -0.61 12.78 6.66
CA LEU A 133 0.49 13.63 7.13
C LEU A 133 0.05 14.66 8.17
N PHE A 134 -1.25 14.80 8.40
CA PHE A 134 -1.83 15.91 9.18
C PHE A 134 -2.31 15.47 10.56
N SER A 135 -2.49 14.18 10.79
CA SER A 135 -2.79 13.65 12.12
C SER A 135 -1.60 13.80 13.06
N PRO A 136 -1.83 13.90 14.37
CA PRO A 136 -0.76 13.95 15.39
C PRO A 136 0.25 12.83 15.25
N VAL A 137 -0.19 11.67 14.80
CA VAL A 137 0.67 10.55 14.42
C VAL A 137 0.46 10.32 12.93
N LYS A 138 1.49 10.61 12.12
CA LYS A 138 1.43 10.37 10.68
C LYS A 138 1.34 8.87 10.42
N ARG A 139 0.47 8.49 9.48
CA ARG A 139 0.20 7.10 9.12
C ARG A 139 0.18 6.91 7.62
N ALA A 140 0.51 5.69 7.20
CA ALA A 140 0.37 5.28 5.80
C ALA A 140 -0.01 3.80 5.74
N SER A 141 -0.55 3.38 4.60
CA SER A 141 -0.75 1.96 4.29
C SER A 141 -0.18 1.64 2.91
N VAL A 142 0.43 0.47 2.81
CA VAL A 142 1.01 -0.05 1.57
C VAL A 142 0.49 -1.46 1.35
N THR A 143 -0.09 -1.70 0.19
CA THR A 143 -0.43 -3.03 -0.29
C THR A 143 0.67 -3.58 -1.19
N PHE A 144 0.77 -4.88 -1.24
CA PHE A 144 1.69 -5.61 -2.12
C PHE A 144 1.24 -7.07 -2.25
N THR A 145 1.85 -7.78 -3.19
CA THR A 145 1.60 -9.21 -3.40
C THR A 145 2.85 -10.01 -3.07
N VAL A 146 2.67 -11.04 -2.26
CA VAL A 146 3.70 -12.04 -1.96
C VAL A 146 3.50 -13.22 -2.89
N TYR A 147 4.54 -13.56 -3.64
CA TYR A 147 4.55 -14.71 -4.55
C TYR A 147 5.47 -15.80 -4.01
N GLU A 148 4.99 -17.04 -4.02
CA GLU A 148 5.77 -18.23 -3.72
C GLU A 148 5.39 -19.33 -4.71
N ALA A 149 6.33 -19.69 -5.60
CA ALA A 149 6.07 -20.62 -6.71
C ALA A 149 4.80 -20.24 -7.50
N ASP A 150 3.79 -21.11 -7.52
CA ASP A 150 2.52 -20.89 -8.23
C ASP A 150 1.42 -20.26 -7.35
N THR A 151 1.77 -19.82 -6.14
CA THR A 151 0.81 -19.21 -5.20
C THR A 151 1.08 -17.73 -5.00
N TYR A 152 0.02 -16.97 -4.70
CA TYR A 152 0.13 -15.58 -4.34
C TYR A 152 -0.75 -15.23 -3.14
N THR A 153 -0.30 -14.27 -2.37
CA THR A 153 -1.01 -13.76 -1.20
C THR A 153 -0.97 -12.23 -1.21
N PRO A 154 -2.11 -11.57 -1.43
CA PRO A 154 -2.18 -10.13 -1.26
C PRO A 154 -2.02 -9.79 0.21
N ALA A 155 -1.19 -8.80 0.48
CA ALA A 155 -0.83 -8.34 1.80
C ALA A 155 -0.93 -6.82 1.92
N ARG A 156 -1.02 -6.34 3.14
CA ARG A 156 -0.92 -4.91 3.47
C ARG A 156 -0.09 -4.73 4.72
N ILE A 157 0.65 -3.65 4.77
CA ILE A 157 1.28 -3.14 5.97
C ILE A 157 0.76 -1.75 6.29
N ASP A 158 0.54 -1.48 7.59
CA ASP A 158 0.34 -0.13 8.07
C ASP A 158 1.64 0.42 8.64
N LEU A 159 1.94 1.68 8.34
CA LEU A 159 3.14 2.36 8.78
C LEU A 159 2.78 3.55 9.68
N VAL A 160 3.67 3.85 10.61
CA VAL A 160 3.66 5.06 11.42
C VAL A 160 5.00 5.78 11.27
N TYR A 161 4.97 7.10 11.45
CA TYR A 161 6.19 7.90 11.41
C TYR A 161 6.74 8.07 12.83
N GLU A 162 7.87 7.42 13.12
CA GLU A 162 8.57 7.45 14.40
C GLU A 162 10.04 7.80 14.21
N ASP A 163 10.60 8.61 15.08
CA ASP A 163 12.03 8.96 15.13
C ASP A 163 12.61 9.42 13.77
N GLY A 164 11.81 10.17 13.00
CA GLY A 164 12.24 10.72 11.72
C GLY A 164 12.14 9.77 10.52
N ARG A 165 11.51 8.60 10.66
CA ARG A 165 11.34 7.62 9.58
C ARG A 165 9.99 6.91 9.64
N TRP A 166 9.57 6.33 8.53
CA TRP A 166 8.44 5.41 8.49
C TRP A 166 8.85 4.03 9.03
N VAL A 167 8.03 3.44 9.88
CA VAL A 167 8.21 2.10 10.44
C VAL A 167 6.91 1.32 10.37
N ILE A 168 6.98 0.01 10.21
CA ILE A 168 5.82 -0.86 10.11
C ILE A 168 5.18 -1.02 11.49
N ASP A 169 3.87 -0.78 11.58
CA ASP A 169 3.10 -0.87 12.82
C ASP A 169 2.12 -2.05 12.83
N ASN A 170 1.74 -2.57 11.65
CA ASN A 170 0.90 -3.76 11.54
C ASN A 170 1.09 -4.47 10.20
N PHE A 171 0.73 -5.75 10.16
CA PHE A 171 0.73 -6.62 9.00
C PHE A 171 -0.65 -7.23 8.80
N TYR A 172 -1.05 -7.37 7.53
CA TYR A 172 -2.33 -7.96 7.15
C TYR A 172 -2.16 -8.99 6.05
N ASN A 173 -2.73 -10.17 6.25
CA ASN A 173 -2.94 -11.11 5.17
C ASN A 173 -4.34 -10.88 4.61
N LEU A 174 -4.42 -10.24 3.44
CA LEU A 174 -5.71 -9.89 2.84
C LEU A 174 -6.45 -11.09 2.26
N LYS A 175 -5.74 -12.16 1.92
CA LYS A 175 -6.34 -13.39 1.40
C LYS A 175 -7.21 -14.10 2.45
N TYR A 176 -6.79 -14.05 3.70
CA TYR A 176 -7.47 -14.73 4.80
C TYR A 176 -8.12 -13.76 5.80
N GLY A 177 -8.05 -12.46 5.55
CA GLY A 177 -8.61 -11.43 6.42
C GLY A 177 -7.92 -11.37 7.80
N ILE A 178 -6.64 -11.70 7.88
CA ILE A 178 -5.89 -11.72 9.14
C ILE A 178 -5.28 -10.33 9.38
N ASP A 179 -5.63 -9.73 10.52
CA ASP A 179 -4.96 -8.59 11.14
C ASP A 179 -4.04 -9.13 12.23
N VAL A 180 -2.73 -9.12 11.98
CA VAL A 180 -1.75 -9.77 12.86
C VAL A 180 -1.71 -9.11 14.24
N ARG A 181 -1.78 -7.77 14.29
CA ARG A 181 -1.76 -7.03 15.55
C ARG A 181 -3.00 -7.35 16.40
N ASN A 182 -4.17 -7.37 15.78
CA ASN A 182 -5.40 -7.74 16.47
C ASN A 182 -5.37 -9.21 16.94
N ALA A 183 -4.84 -10.10 16.11
CA ALA A 183 -4.64 -11.51 16.50
C ALA A 183 -3.71 -11.64 17.71
N MET A 184 -2.59 -10.89 17.77
CA MET A 184 -1.70 -10.85 18.93
C MET A 184 -2.41 -10.38 20.20
N TRP A 185 -3.23 -9.33 20.11
CA TRP A 185 -4.03 -8.85 21.25
C TRP A 185 -5.01 -9.91 21.74
N ASN A 186 -5.71 -10.56 20.82
CA ASN A 186 -6.64 -11.64 21.16
C ASN A 186 -5.95 -12.83 21.83
N TYR A 187 -4.76 -13.20 21.34
CA TYR A 187 -3.95 -14.23 21.97
C TYR A 187 -3.54 -13.86 23.39
N LEU A 188 -3.10 -12.63 23.63
CA LEU A 188 -2.71 -12.17 24.95
C LEU A 188 -3.88 -12.09 25.92
N ALA A 189 -5.07 -11.71 25.43
CA ALA A 189 -6.28 -11.58 26.25
C ALA A 189 -6.90 -12.93 26.67
N ASN A 190 -6.59 -14.03 25.94
CA ASN A 190 -7.15 -15.35 26.26
C ASN A 190 -6.29 -16.06 27.30
N PRO A 191 -6.81 -16.26 28.55
CA PRO A 191 -6.07 -16.96 29.60
C PRO A 191 -5.95 -18.48 29.35
N ASN A 192 -6.79 -19.03 28.46
CA ASN A 192 -6.97 -20.49 28.27
C ASN A 192 -6.41 -21.03 26.97
N THR A 193 -5.43 -20.39 26.37
CA THR A 193 -4.62 -21.02 25.31
C THR A 193 -3.59 -21.92 25.98
N ILE A 194 -4.04 -23.05 26.51
CA ILE A 194 -3.23 -24.21 26.90
C ILE A 194 -3.54 -25.30 25.89
#